data_0f521041dd3cb0ef648050b6e488b8d0
#
_entry.id   0f521041dd3cb0ef648050b6e488b8d0
#
_cell.length_a   1.000
_cell.length_b   1.000
_cell.length_c   1.000
_cell.angle_alpha   90.00
_cell.angle_beta   90.00
_cell.angle_gamma   90.00
#
_symmetry.space_group_name_H-M   'P 1'
#
loop_
_entity.id
_entity.type
_entity.pdbx_description
1 polymer ?
#
loop_
_entity_poly.entity_id
_entity_poly.type
_entity_poly.pdbx_seq_one_letter_code
_entity_poly.pdbx_strand_id
1 'polypeptide(L)'
;MLAMIVYVLIVGVLLSAAALIAEYAAKQRGTSRRWIWMTTIIASLLLPLIIPNITIQVPDLIKPANTEKSIALRDVTSVHVPMAFLDLGIPNSDAQPRQVDALFHRIWLAISLVVLAGLVFSGCLLYWRKRLWITGDFSGTSVLIAPDVGPAVVGLLRPRIVIPAWLLQESAARQQSVLAHEQSHLDAGDPQMLTIALCLLVVMPWNLPLWWQFHRLRRAIEVDCDARVLRSGRDVAEYCETLIQVGQNQSSYIGAVAAMSESGSFLEQRIKIMLLKPRKWARLSALAMIGASVGMAAFAAQVTPPDAADTSAEHEVNVSPAVLAGYVGFYRFGPNAVMTVKLDGSQLSSRLTGQRFIPIYPSSNTEFFAKVVKAQLNFVVDAQGQTTTMEFYQNGHHISAARIDAATAQGIENALAARVSAQQPYPDSEQVLQIVLTQNPEAPQLSPELAKAIREQKPMAESFLGKLGPVTSHEFIGVTPQGWDKYLVRHENGTEEVGFVLDANGTIYGAFRRP
;
A
#
# COMPACT_ATOMS: atom_id res chain seq x y z
N MET A 1 -9.52 2.04 7.76
CA MET A 1 -8.36 1.54 8.53
C MET A 1 -7.67 0.34 7.88
N LEU A 2 -8.34 -0.79 7.59
CA LEU A 2 -7.71 -1.98 7.01
C LEU A 2 -6.97 -1.71 5.70
N ALA A 3 -7.59 -0.97 4.80
CA ALA A 3 -6.99 -0.59 3.52
C ALA A 3 -5.69 0.25 3.70
N MET A 4 -5.66 1.13 4.70
CA MET A 4 -4.45 1.90 5.04
C MET A 4 -3.34 1.01 5.60
N ILE A 5 -3.68 -0.01 6.40
CA ILE A 5 -2.72 -1.00 6.90
C ILE A 5 -2.10 -1.77 5.73
N VAL A 6 -2.93 -2.27 4.80
CA VAL A 6 -2.47 -2.99 3.60
C VAL A 6 -1.57 -2.10 2.74
N TYR A 7 -1.96 -0.84 2.53
CA TYR A 7 -1.16 0.15 1.80
C TYR A 7 0.22 0.34 2.43
N VAL A 8 0.29 0.57 3.74
CA VAL A 8 1.56 0.75 4.47
C VAL A 8 2.45 -0.49 4.37
N LEU A 9 1.86 -1.70 4.43
CA LEU A 9 2.60 -2.96 4.25
C LEU A 9 3.16 -3.09 2.83
N ILE A 10 2.38 -2.78 1.79
CA ILE A 10 2.83 -2.83 0.39
C ILE A 10 4.00 -1.85 0.17
N VAL A 11 3.85 -0.59 0.60
CA VAL A 11 4.92 0.41 0.51
C VAL A 11 6.17 -0.07 1.25
N GLY A 12 6.02 -0.63 2.46
CA GLY A 12 7.12 -1.18 3.24
C GLY A 12 7.85 -2.33 2.53
N VAL A 13 7.12 -3.23 1.85
CA VAL A 13 7.69 -4.33 1.06
C VAL A 13 8.44 -3.80 -0.17
N LEU A 14 7.85 -2.86 -0.92
CA LEU A 14 8.49 -2.26 -2.10
C LEU A 14 9.78 -1.51 -1.75
N LEU A 15 9.77 -0.72 -0.67
CA LEU A 15 10.95 -0.04 -0.17
C LEU A 15 12.01 -1.03 0.32
N SER A 16 11.59 -2.15 0.93
CA SER A 16 12.50 -3.22 1.32
C SER A 16 13.18 -3.87 0.12
N ALA A 17 12.45 -4.09 -0.98
CA ALA A 17 13.00 -4.60 -2.23
C ALA A 17 14.00 -3.61 -2.85
N ALA A 18 13.67 -2.31 -2.87
CA ALA A 18 14.59 -1.27 -3.31
C ALA A 18 15.88 -1.24 -2.47
N ALA A 19 15.74 -1.35 -1.14
CA ALA A 19 16.90 -1.38 -0.22
C ALA A 19 17.79 -2.60 -0.43
N LEU A 20 17.22 -3.78 -0.75
CA LEU A 20 18.03 -4.98 -1.09
C LEU A 20 18.88 -4.76 -2.34
N ILE A 21 18.30 -4.14 -3.37
CA ILE A 21 19.02 -3.82 -4.60
C ILE A 21 20.14 -2.81 -4.31
N ALA A 22 19.84 -1.76 -3.51
CA ALA A 22 20.82 -0.77 -3.09
C ALA A 22 21.93 -1.38 -2.23
N GLU A 23 21.61 -2.28 -1.29
CA GLU A 23 22.58 -3.00 -0.47
C GLU A 23 23.52 -3.85 -1.32
N TYR A 24 22.99 -4.53 -2.36
CA TYR A 24 23.81 -5.29 -3.28
C TYR A 24 24.76 -4.38 -4.09
N ALA A 25 24.30 -3.20 -4.53
CA ALA A 25 25.14 -2.20 -5.17
C ALA A 25 26.23 -1.67 -4.23
N ALA A 26 25.88 -1.37 -2.98
CA ALA A 26 26.82 -0.93 -1.93
C ALA A 26 27.88 -1.99 -1.63
N LYS A 27 27.49 -3.28 -1.63
CA LYS A 27 28.42 -4.40 -1.50
C LYS A 27 29.48 -4.41 -2.59
N GLN A 28 29.10 -4.09 -3.82
CA GLN A 28 30.02 -4.04 -4.95
C GLN A 28 30.98 -2.85 -4.91
N ARG A 29 30.54 -1.74 -4.30
CA ARG A 29 31.32 -0.51 -4.17
C ARG A 29 32.15 -0.43 -2.88
N GLY A 30 31.92 -1.32 -1.93
CA GLY A 30 32.54 -1.26 -0.60
C GLY A 30 32.09 -0.06 0.24
N THR A 31 30.89 0.49 -0.06
CA THR A 31 30.29 1.60 0.68
C THR A 31 29.46 1.13 1.87
N SER A 32 29.18 2.03 2.82
CA SER A 32 28.40 1.73 4.03
C SER A 32 26.96 1.33 3.67
N ARG A 33 26.46 0.24 4.27
CA ARG A 33 25.14 -0.34 4.03
C ARG A 33 24.13 0.07 5.10
N ARG A 34 24.58 0.41 6.31
CA ARG A 34 23.70 0.75 7.44
C ARG A 34 22.80 1.96 7.14
N TRP A 35 23.30 2.96 6.39
CA TRP A 35 22.52 4.13 6.02
C TRP A 35 21.38 3.81 5.05
N ILE A 36 21.55 2.81 4.17
CA ILE A 36 20.49 2.35 3.27
C ILE A 36 19.30 1.85 4.09
N TRP A 37 19.54 0.98 5.07
CA TRP A 37 18.46 0.45 5.90
C TRP A 37 17.86 1.48 6.84
N MET A 38 18.68 2.37 7.40
CA MET A 38 18.16 3.45 8.24
C MET A 38 17.25 4.41 7.46
N THR A 39 17.66 4.84 6.26
CA THR A 39 16.83 5.69 5.40
C THR A 39 15.57 4.96 4.92
N THR A 40 15.65 3.65 4.69
CA THR A 40 14.49 2.83 4.31
C THR A 40 13.46 2.75 5.44
N ILE A 41 13.88 2.56 6.69
CA ILE A 41 12.99 2.58 7.87
C ILE A 41 12.28 3.94 7.97
N ILE A 42 13.02 5.03 7.87
CA ILE A 42 12.48 6.39 7.92
C ILE A 42 11.50 6.62 6.77
N ALA A 43 11.86 6.23 5.55
CA ALA A 43 11.01 6.37 4.37
C ALA A 43 9.72 5.53 4.50
N SER A 44 9.80 4.30 5.01
CA SER A 44 8.64 3.42 5.24
C SER A 44 7.63 3.99 6.24
N LEU A 45 8.09 4.84 7.17
CA LEU A 45 7.22 5.53 8.12
C LEU A 45 6.67 6.84 7.56
N LEU A 46 7.51 7.64 6.91
CA LEU A 46 7.15 8.99 6.48
C LEU A 46 6.39 9.02 5.15
N LEU A 47 6.75 8.15 4.20
CA LEU A 47 6.15 8.17 2.86
C LEU A 47 4.62 8.02 2.89
N PRO A 48 4.04 7.07 3.65
CA PRO A 48 2.59 6.94 3.76
C PRO A 48 1.89 8.14 4.39
N LEU A 49 2.60 8.95 5.18
CA LEU A 49 2.06 10.15 5.82
C LEU A 49 2.16 11.39 4.94
N ILE A 50 3.21 11.46 4.11
CA ILE A 50 3.55 12.66 3.32
C ILE A 50 2.86 12.64 1.96
N ILE A 51 2.81 11.48 1.28
CA ILE A 51 2.26 11.36 -0.08
C ILE A 51 0.81 11.86 -0.20
N PRO A 52 -0.11 11.59 0.73
CA PRO A 52 -1.48 12.10 0.65
C PRO A 52 -1.57 13.63 0.62
N ASN A 53 -0.56 14.32 1.10
CA ASN A 53 -0.56 15.77 1.31
C ASN A 53 0.28 16.55 0.27
N ILE A 54 0.97 15.87 -0.64
CA ILE A 54 1.82 16.53 -1.65
C ILE A 54 1.15 16.50 -3.02
N THR A 55 0.65 17.64 -3.47
CA THR A 55 0.36 17.91 -4.89
C THR A 55 1.62 18.45 -5.57
N ILE A 56 2.27 17.62 -6.38
CA ILE A 56 3.41 18.07 -7.18
C ILE A 56 2.85 18.80 -8.40
N GLN A 57 3.00 20.13 -8.46
CA GLN A 57 2.76 20.91 -9.67
C GLN A 57 3.93 20.64 -10.63
N VAL A 58 3.63 20.01 -11.77
CA VAL A 58 4.64 19.83 -12.83
C VAL A 58 4.92 21.21 -13.46
N PRO A 59 6.18 21.65 -13.57
CA PRO A 59 6.52 22.92 -14.20
C PRO A 59 5.97 22.99 -15.64
N ASP A 60 5.45 24.14 -16.04
CA ASP A 60 4.80 24.38 -17.34
C ASP A 60 5.71 24.11 -18.56
N LEU A 61 7.02 23.97 -18.36
CA LEU A 61 8.01 23.63 -19.38
C LEU A 61 7.83 22.22 -20.01
N ILE A 62 7.02 21.36 -19.44
CA ILE A 62 6.80 19.98 -19.90
C ILE A 62 5.38 19.79 -20.44
N LYS A 63 4.54 20.83 -20.45
CA LYS A 63 3.20 20.75 -21.07
C LYS A 63 3.34 20.85 -22.60
N PRO A 64 2.90 19.83 -23.38
CA PRO A 64 2.75 19.99 -24.81
C PRO A 64 1.70 21.08 -25.07
N ALA A 65 2.04 22.03 -25.93
CA ALA A 65 1.12 23.07 -26.37
C ALA A 65 -0.13 22.43 -27.00
N ASN A 66 -1.31 22.80 -26.50
CA ASN A 66 -2.64 22.37 -26.90
C ASN A 66 -3.08 20.97 -26.43
N THR A 67 -3.56 20.88 -25.20
CA THR A 67 -4.70 19.99 -24.90
C THR A 67 -5.40 20.53 -23.64
N GLU A 68 -6.57 21.11 -23.80
CA GLU A 68 -7.51 21.37 -22.70
C GLU A 68 -8.11 20.04 -22.20
N LYS A 69 -7.33 19.27 -21.50
CA LYS A 69 -7.69 18.24 -20.53
C LYS A 69 -6.38 17.82 -19.89
N SER A 70 -6.11 18.33 -18.70
CA SER A 70 -5.04 17.83 -17.87
C SER A 70 -5.34 16.37 -17.50
N ILE A 71 -4.85 15.43 -18.28
CA ILE A 71 -4.69 14.06 -17.83
C ILE A 71 -3.56 14.16 -16.81
N ALA A 72 -3.91 14.16 -15.53
CA ALA A 72 -2.93 14.07 -14.48
C ALA A 72 -2.14 12.77 -14.73
N LEU A 73 -0.81 12.87 -14.94
CA LEU A 73 0.08 11.72 -15.09
C LEU A 73 -0.08 10.68 -13.96
N ARG A 74 -0.71 11.09 -12.87
CA ARG A 74 -1.06 10.29 -11.70
C ARG A 74 -2.14 9.24 -11.98
N ASP A 75 -3.05 9.48 -12.95
CA ASP A 75 -4.12 8.52 -13.29
C ASP A 75 -3.65 7.38 -14.20
N VAL A 76 -2.52 7.55 -14.88
CA VAL A 76 -1.98 6.55 -15.83
C VAL A 76 -1.03 5.55 -15.14
N THR A 77 -0.44 5.93 -13.98
CA THR A 77 0.57 5.11 -13.27
C THR A 77 0.15 4.67 -11.88
N SER A 78 -1.04 5.03 -11.41
CA SER A 78 -1.51 4.59 -10.10
C SER A 78 -1.90 3.11 -10.14
N VAL A 79 -1.16 2.28 -9.39
CA VAL A 79 -1.57 0.90 -9.11
C VAL A 79 -2.70 0.96 -8.09
N HIS A 80 -3.94 0.91 -8.56
CA HIS A 80 -5.09 0.70 -7.69
C HIS A 80 -5.04 -0.74 -7.19
N VAL A 81 -4.88 -0.92 -5.88
CA VAL A 81 -5.07 -2.24 -5.26
C VAL A 81 -6.56 -2.55 -5.33
N PRO A 82 -7.01 -3.51 -6.18
CA PRO A 82 -8.42 -3.82 -6.26
C PRO A 82 -8.85 -4.44 -4.92
N MET A 83 -9.74 -3.76 -4.20
CA MET A 83 -10.35 -4.24 -2.95
C MET A 83 -11.14 -5.54 -3.11
N ALA A 84 -11.36 -6.00 -4.34
CA ALA A 84 -12.08 -7.23 -4.65
C ALA A 84 -11.41 -8.52 -4.11
N PHE A 85 -10.13 -8.48 -3.74
CA PHE A 85 -9.43 -9.63 -3.17
C PHE A 85 -9.67 -9.85 -1.67
N LEU A 86 -10.38 -8.94 -1.00
CA LEU A 86 -10.63 -9.00 0.45
C LEU A 86 -12.10 -9.18 0.82
N ASP A 87 -12.93 -9.67 -0.10
CA ASP A 87 -14.25 -10.17 0.25
C ASP A 87 -14.12 -11.56 0.91
N LEU A 88 -13.56 -11.56 2.10
CA LEU A 88 -13.36 -12.73 2.97
C LEU A 88 -14.68 -13.16 3.62
N GLY A 89 -15.83 -13.09 2.92
CA GLY A 89 -17.07 -13.71 3.39
C GLY A 89 -17.44 -13.43 4.88
N ILE A 90 -16.96 -12.33 5.45
CA ILE A 90 -17.30 -11.91 6.81
C ILE A 90 -18.74 -11.43 6.76
N PRO A 91 -19.68 -12.08 7.46
CA PRO A 91 -21.06 -11.65 7.47
C PRO A 91 -21.12 -10.19 7.91
N ASN A 92 -21.76 -9.34 7.08
CA ASN A 92 -22.03 -7.95 7.40
C ASN A 92 -22.92 -7.89 8.67
N SER A 93 -22.29 -7.89 9.82
CA SER A 93 -22.98 -7.44 11.02
C SER A 93 -23.06 -5.92 10.96
N ASP A 94 -24.24 -5.38 11.18
CA ASP A 94 -24.57 -3.95 11.17
C ASP A 94 -23.84 -3.11 12.25
N ALA A 95 -22.66 -3.56 12.68
CA ALA A 95 -21.80 -2.84 13.62
C ALA A 95 -21.15 -1.66 12.89
N GLN A 96 -21.52 -0.47 13.28
CA GLN A 96 -21.09 0.81 12.74
C GLN A 96 -19.58 0.84 12.43
N PRO A 97 -19.14 1.21 11.22
CA PRO A 97 -17.73 1.24 10.83
C PRO A 97 -16.85 2.08 11.76
N ARG A 98 -17.42 3.05 12.46
CA ARG A 98 -16.75 3.87 13.49
C ARG A 98 -16.29 3.08 14.73
N GLN A 99 -17.03 2.03 15.15
CA GLN A 99 -16.66 1.23 16.33
C GLN A 99 -15.49 0.30 16.05
N VAL A 100 -15.44 -0.28 14.85
CA VAL A 100 -14.35 -1.15 14.42
C VAL A 100 -13.06 -0.35 14.27
N ASP A 101 -13.10 0.82 13.66
CA ASP A 101 -11.92 1.69 13.52
C ASP A 101 -11.41 2.20 14.87
N ALA A 102 -12.30 2.53 15.80
CA ALA A 102 -11.94 2.91 17.16
C ALA A 102 -11.28 1.76 17.92
N LEU A 103 -11.74 0.52 17.72
CA LEU A 103 -11.15 -0.66 18.31
C LEU A 103 -9.72 -0.90 17.78
N PHE A 104 -9.53 -0.79 16.47
CA PHE A 104 -8.19 -0.89 15.86
C PHE A 104 -7.22 0.16 16.40
N HIS A 105 -7.64 1.41 16.56
CA HIS A 105 -6.80 2.45 17.15
C HIS A 105 -6.41 2.14 18.59
N ARG A 106 -7.35 1.63 19.39
CA ARG A 106 -7.09 1.24 20.79
C ARG A 106 -6.09 0.07 20.86
N ILE A 107 -6.28 -0.95 20.02
CA ILE A 107 -5.36 -2.10 19.94
C ILE A 107 -3.97 -1.64 19.49
N TRP A 108 -3.88 -0.83 18.45
CA TRP A 108 -2.61 -0.28 17.99
C TRP A 108 -1.89 0.50 19.09
N LEU A 109 -2.60 1.44 19.74
CA LEU A 109 -2.04 2.22 20.86
C LEU A 109 -1.59 1.31 22.00
N ALA A 110 -2.40 0.30 22.37
CA ALA A 110 -2.05 -0.65 23.42
C ALA A 110 -0.76 -1.42 23.08
N ILE A 111 -0.64 -1.94 21.86
CA ILE A 111 0.58 -2.65 21.40
C ILE A 111 1.78 -1.69 21.42
N SER A 112 1.64 -0.47 20.92
CA SER A 112 2.72 0.54 20.94
C SER A 112 3.18 0.85 22.38
N LEU A 113 2.24 1.00 23.32
CA LEU A 113 2.55 1.23 24.72
C LEU A 113 3.25 0.03 25.39
N VAL A 114 2.80 -1.21 25.07
CA VAL A 114 3.46 -2.43 25.56
C VAL A 114 4.89 -2.53 25.06
N VAL A 115 5.12 -2.29 23.76
CA VAL A 115 6.49 -2.29 23.18
C VAL A 115 7.34 -1.20 23.81
N LEU A 116 6.81 0.02 23.95
CA LEU A 116 7.51 1.13 24.61
C LEU A 116 7.86 0.80 26.06
N ALA A 117 6.91 0.29 26.83
CA ALA A 117 7.14 -0.13 28.22
C ALA A 117 8.21 -1.23 28.31
N GLY A 118 8.20 -2.20 27.39
CA GLY A 118 9.24 -3.23 27.28
C GLY A 118 10.64 -2.65 27.00
N LEU A 119 10.73 -1.67 26.09
CA LEU A 119 12.00 -0.99 25.80
C LEU A 119 12.50 -0.18 26.99
N VAL A 120 11.62 0.57 27.65
CA VAL A 120 11.97 1.34 28.86
C VAL A 120 12.41 0.40 29.98
N PHE A 121 11.66 -0.67 30.23
CA PHE A 121 11.99 -1.67 31.23
C PHE A 121 13.35 -2.33 30.96
N SER A 122 13.61 -2.73 29.71
CA SER A 122 14.91 -3.29 29.30
C SER A 122 16.04 -2.31 29.47
N GLY A 123 15.82 -1.02 29.16
CA GLY A 123 16.78 0.06 29.39
C GLY A 123 17.07 0.29 30.88
N CYS A 124 16.04 0.28 31.72
CA CYS A 124 16.19 0.40 33.18
C CYS A 124 16.94 -0.79 33.76
N LEU A 125 16.61 -2.01 33.33
CA LEU A 125 17.30 -3.23 33.77
C LEU A 125 18.79 -3.19 33.41
N LEU A 126 19.09 -2.79 32.16
CA LEU A 126 20.48 -2.62 31.69
C LEU A 126 21.23 -1.54 32.49
N TYR A 127 20.55 -0.43 32.78
CA TYR A 127 21.11 0.64 33.59
C TYR A 127 21.45 0.15 35.01
N TRP A 128 20.60 -0.65 35.65
CA TRP A 128 20.85 -1.22 36.96
C TRP A 128 21.97 -2.25 36.93
N ARG A 129 22.00 -3.16 35.93
CA ARG A 129 23.08 -4.13 35.74
C ARG A 129 24.46 -3.42 35.52
N LYS A 130 24.48 -2.35 34.74
CA LYS A 130 25.68 -1.55 34.46
C LYS A 130 26.34 -0.99 35.76
N ARG A 131 25.56 -0.73 36.81
CA ARG A 131 26.08 -0.26 38.11
C ARG A 131 26.88 -1.33 38.87
N LEU A 132 26.67 -2.58 38.54
CA LEU A 132 27.34 -3.73 39.14
C LEU A 132 28.65 -4.09 38.43
N TRP A 133 28.92 -3.48 37.26
CA TRP A 133 30.10 -3.78 36.46
C TRP A 133 31.29 -2.96 36.95
N ILE A 134 32.47 -3.59 36.94
CA ILE A 134 33.73 -3.00 37.44
C ILE A 134 34.38 -2.22 36.31
N THR A 135 34.83 -0.99 36.57
CA THR A 135 35.64 -0.22 35.63
C THR A 135 37.08 -0.74 35.67
N GLY A 136 37.63 -1.08 34.52
CA GLY A 136 39.02 -1.52 34.38
C GLY A 136 39.70 -0.88 33.18
N ASP A 137 41.00 -0.98 33.14
CA ASP A 137 41.80 -0.66 31.96
C ASP A 137 42.00 -1.92 31.10
N PHE A 138 41.75 -1.81 29.81
CA PHE A 138 41.94 -2.87 28.86
C PHE A 138 42.70 -2.34 27.64
N SER A 139 43.98 -2.72 27.55
CA SER A 139 44.88 -2.25 26.49
C SER A 139 44.95 -0.72 26.36
N GLY A 140 44.95 0.01 27.51
CA GLY A 140 45.00 1.47 27.53
C GLY A 140 43.66 2.20 27.31
N THR A 141 42.54 1.45 27.28
CA THR A 141 41.18 2.00 27.13
C THR A 141 40.36 1.69 28.38
N SER A 142 39.67 2.69 28.93
CA SER A 142 38.74 2.47 30.04
C SER A 142 37.47 1.74 29.59
N VAL A 143 37.26 0.54 30.10
CA VAL A 143 36.14 -0.35 29.75
C VAL A 143 35.40 -0.79 31.02
N LEU A 144 34.20 -1.33 30.82
CA LEU A 144 33.42 -2.00 31.86
C LEU A 144 33.66 -3.51 31.73
N ILE A 145 33.96 -4.16 32.85
CA ILE A 145 34.15 -5.61 32.90
C ILE A 145 32.87 -6.23 33.47
N ALA A 146 32.25 -7.11 32.67
CA ALA A 146 31.03 -7.81 33.03
C ALA A 146 31.29 -9.32 33.14
N PRO A 147 30.65 -10.04 34.08
CA PRO A 147 30.86 -11.48 34.21
C PRO A 147 30.12 -12.28 33.12
N ASP A 148 28.97 -11.75 32.66
CA ASP A 148 27.97 -12.51 31.92
C ASP A 148 27.49 -11.83 30.61
N VAL A 149 28.18 -10.77 30.18
CA VAL A 149 27.86 -10.07 28.92
C VAL A 149 29.05 -10.18 27.98
N GLY A 150 28.81 -10.56 26.72
CA GLY A 150 29.84 -10.58 25.66
C GLY A 150 30.36 -9.19 25.32
N PRO A 151 31.45 -9.08 24.51
CA PRO A 151 31.92 -7.78 24.05
C PRO A 151 30.77 -6.99 23.42
N ALA A 152 30.58 -5.74 23.85
CA ALA A 152 29.50 -4.89 23.35
C ALA A 152 29.72 -3.43 23.71
N VAL A 153 29.10 -2.51 22.96
CA VAL A 153 28.98 -1.10 23.34
C VAL A 153 27.61 -0.85 23.97
N VAL A 154 27.60 -0.35 25.21
CA VAL A 154 26.40 -0.17 26.03
C VAL A 154 26.21 1.26 26.47
N GLY A 155 25.02 1.80 26.24
CA GLY A 155 24.61 3.14 26.66
C GLY A 155 24.22 4.03 25.48
N LEU A 156 23.20 4.87 25.65
CA LEU A 156 22.69 5.76 24.61
C LEU A 156 23.42 7.10 24.59
N LEU A 157 23.40 7.84 25.70
CA LEU A 157 23.98 9.18 25.79
C LEU A 157 25.50 9.17 26.04
N ARG A 158 25.97 8.18 26.79
CA ARG A 158 27.39 7.97 27.12
C ARG A 158 27.72 6.50 26.91
N PRO A 159 27.86 6.07 25.65
CA PRO A 159 28.19 4.68 25.38
C PRO A 159 29.58 4.34 25.89
N ARG A 160 29.73 3.12 26.45
CA ARG A 160 30.97 2.56 26.93
C ARG A 160 31.14 1.15 26.46
N ILE A 161 32.36 0.75 26.20
CA ILE A 161 32.72 -0.62 25.84
C ILE A 161 32.59 -1.49 27.07
N VAL A 162 31.94 -2.63 26.92
CA VAL A 162 31.83 -3.68 27.94
C VAL A 162 32.55 -4.90 27.40
N ILE A 163 33.39 -5.50 28.23
CA ILE A 163 34.12 -6.74 27.90
C ILE A 163 33.83 -7.82 28.93
N PRO A 164 33.71 -9.08 28.50
CA PRO A 164 33.58 -10.21 29.43
C PRO A 164 34.89 -10.51 30.14
N ALA A 165 34.81 -10.99 31.39
CA ALA A 165 35.97 -11.29 32.20
C ALA A 165 36.92 -12.32 31.58
N TRP A 166 36.41 -13.28 30.81
CA TRP A 166 37.25 -14.30 30.14
C TRP A 166 38.20 -13.69 29.08
N LEU A 167 37.83 -12.56 28.47
CA LEU A 167 38.63 -11.91 27.44
C LEU A 167 39.95 -11.34 28.02
N LEU A 168 40.01 -11.07 29.34
CA LEU A 168 41.23 -10.62 30.02
C LEU A 168 42.35 -11.68 30.00
N GLN A 169 42.01 -12.94 29.81
CA GLN A 169 42.96 -14.06 29.80
C GLN A 169 43.45 -14.40 28.38
N GLU A 170 42.88 -13.76 27.36
CA GLU A 170 43.23 -13.98 25.97
C GLU A 170 44.54 -13.26 25.57
N SER A 171 45.10 -13.64 24.42
CA SER A 171 46.30 -13.00 23.88
C SER A 171 46.11 -11.51 23.60
N ALA A 172 47.17 -10.70 23.73
CA ALA A 172 47.14 -9.26 23.49
C ALA A 172 46.65 -8.92 22.07
N ALA A 173 46.95 -9.73 21.06
CA ALA A 173 46.49 -9.56 19.68
C ALA A 173 44.96 -9.70 19.57
N ARG A 174 44.37 -10.72 20.22
CA ARG A 174 42.92 -10.91 20.28
C ARG A 174 42.22 -9.80 21.03
N GLN A 175 42.76 -9.42 22.21
CA GLN A 175 42.23 -8.31 22.97
C GLN A 175 42.14 -7.02 22.15
N GLN A 176 43.21 -6.70 21.42
CA GLN A 176 43.24 -5.54 20.54
C GLN A 176 42.26 -5.67 19.34
N SER A 177 42.04 -6.88 18.80
CA SER A 177 41.13 -7.08 17.71
C SER A 177 39.66 -6.90 18.14
N VAL A 178 39.29 -7.41 19.32
CA VAL A 178 37.97 -7.17 19.92
C VAL A 178 37.78 -5.69 20.28
N LEU A 179 38.80 -5.07 20.91
CA LEU A 179 38.71 -3.67 21.24
C LEU A 179 38.54 -2.77 20.03
N ALA A 180 39.25 -3.06 18.93
CA ALA A 180 39.09 -2.33 17.67
C ALA A 180 37.70 -2.48 17.07
N HIS A 181 37.07 -3.66 17.21
CA HIS A 181 35.69 -3.91 16.78
C HIS A 181 34.70 -3.04 17.60
N GLU A 182 34.76 -3.12 18.92
CA GLU A 182 33.87 -2.35 19.81
C GLU A 182 34.10 -0.84 19.69
N GLN A 183 35.35 -0.42 19.55
CA GLN A 183 35.70 1.00 19.31
C GLN A 183 35.10 1.48 17.98
N SER A 184 35.13 0.65 16.94
CA SER A 184 34.52 0.98 15.65
C SER A 184 33.01 1.23 15.76
N HIS A 185 32.27 0.47 16.58
CA HIS A 185 30.86 0.72 16.86
C HIS A 185 30.66 2.04 17.63
N LEU A 186 31.52 2.31 18.60
CA LEU A 186 31.47 3.52 19.37
C LEU A 186 31.67 4.78 18.51
N ASP A 187 32.73 4.79 17.69
CA ASP A 187 33.10 5.90 16.80
C ASP A 187 32.06 6.15 15.73
N ALA A 188 31.40 5.10 15.30
CA ALA A 188 30.37 5.14 14.26
C ALA A 188 28.98 5.52 14.76
N GLY A 189 28.74 5.57 16.08
CA GLY A 189 27.43 5.85 16.67
C GLY A 189 26.40 4.76 16.42
N ASP A 190 26.84 3.51 16.28
CA ASP A 190 25.96 2.38 15.97
C ASP A 190 24.90 2.12 17.07
N PRO A 191 25.20 2.23 18.39
CA PRO A 191 24.18 2.07 19.44
C PRO A 191 23.07 3.12 19.36
N GLN A 192 23.42 4.38 19.03
CA GLN A 192 22.44 5.45 18.86
C GLN A 192 21.54 5.17 17.66
N MET A 193 22.12 4.76 16.53
CA MET A 193 21.38 4.42 15.31
C MET A 193 20.37 3.29 15.56
N LEU A 194 20.77 2.22 16.25
CA LEU A 194 19.88 1.11 16.62
C LEU A 194 18.77 1.56 17.56
N THR A 195 19.08 2.41 18.54
CA THR A 195 18.08 2.91 19.48
C THR A 195 17.04 3.79 18.76
N ILE A 196 17.49 4.69 17.88
CA ILE A 196 16.57 5.51 17.06
C ILE A 196 15.69 4.61 16.20
N ALA A 197 16.26 3.60 15.53
CA ALA A 197 15.48 2.67 14.72
C ALA A 197 14.44 1.91 15.56
N LEU A 198 14.79 1.44 16.77
CA LEU A 198 13.82 0.81 17.69
C LEU A 198 12.70 1.77 18.12
N CYS A 199 13.02 3.03 18.43
CA CYS A 199 12.02 4.03 18.76
C CYS A 199 11.05 4.27 17.58
N LEU A 200 11.55 4.26 16.35
CA LEU A 200 10.69 4.38 15.15
C LEU A 200 9.74 3.18 14.99
N LEU A 201 10.18 1.97 15.35
CA LEU A 201 9.32 0.77 15.29
C LEU A 201 8.14 0.82 16.28
N VAL A 202 8.27 1.56 17.40
CA VAL A 202 7.18 1.75 18.37
C VAL A 202 5.97 2.45 17.74
N VAL A 203 6.19 3.29 16.72
CA VAL A 203 5.11 4.03 16.03
C VAL A 203 4.18 3.08 15.29
N MET A 204 4.73 2.03 14.65
CA MET A 204 3.95 1.02 13.88
C MET A 204 4.41 -0.41 14.24
N PRO A 205 4.16 -0.89 15.47
CA PRO A 205 4.69 -2.17 15.94
C PRO A 205 4.13 -3.39 15.21
N TRP A 206 2.98 -3.25 14.56
CA TRP A 206 2.33 -4.27 13.73
C TRP A 206 2.95 -4.39 12.32
N ASN A 207 3.82 -3.46 11.91
CA ASN A 207 4.40 -3.43 10.56
C ASN A 207 5.59 -4.40 10.46
N LEU A 208 5.32 -5.64 10.01
CA LEU A 208 6.34 -6.69 9.85
C LEU A 208 7.50 -6.30 8.92
N PRO A 209 7.30 -5.65 7.76
CA PRO A 209 8.38 -5.09 6.96
C PRO A 209 9.36 -4.23 7.74
N LEU A 210 8.91 -3.37 8.67
CA LEU A 210 9.80 -2.54 9.50
C LEU A 210 10.68 -3.37 10.43
N TRP A 211 10.14 -4.41 11.06
CA TRP A 211 10.93 -5.33 11.90
C TRP A 211 11.98 -6.07 11.08
N TRP A 212 11.62 -6.48 9.87
CA TRP A 212 12.56 -7.11 8.96
C TRP A 212 13.66 -6.14 8.49
N GLN A 213 13.33 -4.88 8.15
CA GLN A 213 14.28 -3.82 7.83
C GLN A 213 15.22 -3.55 9.01
N PHE A 214 14.71 -3.51 10.23
CA PHE A 214 15.52 -3.38 11.44
C PHE A 214 16.49 -4.55 11.62
N HIS A 215 16.06 -5.77 11.39
CA HIS A 215 16.95 -6.94 11.39
C HIS A 215 18.05 -6.80 10.34
N ARG A 216 17.72 -6.32 9.14
CA ARG A 216 18.70 -6.04 8.08
C ARG A 216 19.67 -4.92 8.48
N LEU A 217 19.18 -3.85 9.12
CA LEU A 217 20.02 -2.77 9.65
C LEU A 217 21.08 -3.30 10.63
N ARG A 218 20.68 -4.14 11.60
CA ARG A 218 21.63 -4.77 12.54
C ARG A 218 22.74 -5.53 11.81
N ARG A 219 22.36 -6.36 10.82
CA ARG A 219 23.33 -7.11 10.01
C ARG A 219 24.25 -6.20 9.20
N ALA A 220 23.72 -5.12 8.65
CA ALA A 220 24.50 -4.14 7.89
C ALA A 220 25.51 -3.41 8.77
N ILE A 221 25.16 -3.09 10.01
CA ILE A 221 26.05 -2.47 11.00
C ILE A 221 27.27 -3.35 11.28
N GLU A 222 27.05 -4.66 11.51
CA GLU A 222 28.14 -5.60 11.75
C GLU A 222 29.10 -5.71 10.54
N VAL A 223 28.55 -5.85 9.33
CA VAL A 223 29.35 -5.92 8.11
C VAL A 223 30.13 -4.62 7.84
N ASP A 224 29.51 -3.47 8.14
CA ASP A 224 30.18 -2.18 7.99
C ASP A 224 31.26 -1.99 9.07
N CYS A 225 31.04 -2.52 10.29
CA CYS A 225 32.05 -2.55 11.35
C CYS A 225 33.27 -3.35 10.95
N ASP A 226 33.06 -4.60 10.49
CA ASP A 226 34.17 -5.46 9.99
C ASP A 226 34.98 -4.75 8.90
N ALA A 227 34.29 -4.12 7.96
CA ALA A 227 34.95 -3.40 6.86
C ALA A 227 35.76 -2.17 7.37
N ARG A 228 35.36 -1.52 8.47
CA ARG A 228 36.14 -0.42 9.09
C ARG A 228 37.38 -0.95 9.80
N VAL A 229 37.22 -2.04 10.56
CA VAL A 229 38.33 -2.68 11.27
C VAL A 229 39.40 -3.18 10.30
N LEU A 230 39.00 -3.85 9.20
CA LEU A 230 39.94 -4.32 8.20
C LEU A 230 40.66 -3.19 7.44
N ARG A 231 39.98 -2.06 7.24
CA ARG A 231 40.61 -0.87 6.63
C ARG A 231 41.69 -0.21 7.53
N SER A 232 41.68 -0.46 8.83
CA SER A 232 42.74 0.00 9.74
C SER A 232 44.03 -0.83 9.66
N GLY A 233 44.11 -1.80 8.71
CA GLY A 233 45.31 -2.56 8.42
C GLY A 233 45.48 -3.87 9.21
N ARG A 234 44.38 -4.39 9.83
CA ARG A 234 44.40 -5.68 10.52
C ARG A 234 44.44 -6.84 9.54
N ASP A 235 45.13 -7.92 9.94
CA ASP A 235 45.14 -9.16 9.17
C ASP A 235 43.74 -9.82 9.17
N VAL A 236 43.28 -10.20 7.97
CA VAL A 236 41.93 -10.76 7.80
C VAL A 236 41.80 -12.12 8.47
N ALA A 237 42.84 -12.98 8.41
CA ALA A 237 42.78 -14.34 8.94
C ALA A 237 42.73 -14.29 10.48
N GLU A 238 43.62 -13.50 11.12
CA GLU A 238 43.64 -13.31 12.56
C GLU A 238 42.34 -12.73 13.10
N TYR A 239 41.77 -11.74 12.37
CA TYR A 239 40.49 -11.13 12.74
C TYR A 239 39.32 -12.13 12.63
N CYS A 240 39.25 -12.93 11.55
CA CYS A 240 38.22 -13.96 11.39
C CYS A 240 38.32 -15.02 12.51
N GLU A 241 39.53 -15.47 12.86
CA GLU A 241 39.74 -16.41 13.97
C GLU A 241 39.23 -15.85 15.29
N THR A 242 39.52 -14.57 15.57
CA THR A 242 39.03 -13.87 16.76
C THR A 242 37.50 -13.84 16.81
N LEU A 243 36.83 -13.53 15.69
CA LEU A 243 35.35 -13.50 15.62
C LEU A 243 34.75 -14.89 15.86
N ILE A 244 35.34 -15.96 15.31
CA ILE A 244 34.87 -17.35 15.52
C ILE A 244 34.95 -17.70 17.00
N GLN A 245 36.06 -17.39 17.66
CA GLN A 245 36.28 -17.73 19.06
C GLN A 245 35.35 -16.93 19.99
N VAL A 246 35.17 -15.64 19.73
CA VAL A 246 34.19 -14.80 20.47
C VAL A 246 32.78 -15.36 20.28
N GLY A 247 32.40 -15.74 19.06
CA GLY A 247 31.09 -16.34 18.77
C GLY A 247 30.87 -17.69 19.50
N GLN A 248 31.90 -18.52 19.61
CA GLN A 248 31.83 -19.79 20.35
C GLN A 248 31.65 -19.57 21.86
N ASN A 249 32.35 -18.59 22.44
CA ASN A 249 32.23 -18.24 23.86
C ASN A 249 30.89 -17.58 24.20
N GLN A 250 30.29 -16.83 23.26
CA GLN A 250 28.96 -16.23 23.46
C GLN A 250 27.84 -17.27 23.47
N SER A 251 27.97 -18.37 22.72
CA SER A 251 26.95 -19.43 22.67
C SER A 251 26.72 -20.14 24.01
N SER A 252 27.70 -20.08 24.92
CA SER A 252 27.62 -20.68 26.25
C SER A 252 26.78 -19.88 27.25
N TYR A 253 26.41 -18.63 26.95
CA TYR A 253 25.72 -17.70 27.85
C TYR A 253 24.30 -17.32 27.41
N ILE A 254 23.60 -18.16 26.66
CA ILE A 254 22.28 -17.93 26.01
C ILE A 254 21.11 -17.74 27.02
N GLY A 255 21.32 -17.16 28.19
CA GLY A 255 20.23 -17.01 29.16
C GLY A 255 19.52 -15.64 29.19
N ALA A 256 20.14 -14.54 28.76
CA ALA A 256 19.61 -13.22 29.10
C ALA A 256 19.45 -12.21 27.93
N VAL A 257 20.03 -12.44 26.77
CA VAL A 257 19.96 -11.47 25.63
C VAL A 257 19.82 -12.23 24.31
N ALA A 258 18.79 -13.07 24.21
CA ALA A 258 18.46 -13.78 22.97
C ALA A 258 18.25 -12.85 21.75
N ALA A 259 17.98 -11.57 21.99
CA ALA A 259 17.85 -10.55 20.95
C ALA A 259 19.21 -10.09 20.38
N MET A 260 20.33 -10.40 21.00
CA MET A 260 21.68 -9.97 20.59
C MET A 260 22.58 -11.12 20.12
N SER A 261 22.19 -12.40 20.26
CA SER A 261 23.02 -13.52 19.81
C SER A 261 23.01 -13.60 18.29
N GLU A 262 24.19 -13.58 17.70
CA GLU A 262 24.37 -13.89 16.28
C GLU A 262 24.09 -15.38 16.01
N SER A 263 23.28 -15.66 14.99
CA SER A 263 23.17 -17.03 14.49
C SER A 263 24.49 -17.44 13.82
N GLY A 264 24.94 -18.69 14.02
CA GLY A 264 26.16 -19.19 13.40
C GLY A 264 26.20 -19.00 11.88
N SER A 265 25.05 -19.04 11.22
CA SER A 265 24.91 -18.75 9.78
C SER A 265 25.24 -17.30 9.41
N PHE A 266 25.04 -16.33 10.32
CA PHE A 266 25.36 -14.95 10.03
C PHE A 266 26.86 -14.66 10.19
N LEU A 267 27.51 -15.23 11.20
CA LEU A 267 28.97 -15.17 11.35
C LEU A 267 29.69 -15.75 10.12
N GLU A 268 29.24 -16.91 9.63
CA GLU A 268 29.74 -17.49 8.37
C GLU A 268 29.59 -16.52 7.19
N GLN A 269 28.44 -15.83 7.10
CA GLN A 269 28.19 -14.85 6.04
C GLN A 269 29.13 -13.64 6.17
N ARG A 270 29.41 -13.13 7.39
CA ARG A 270 30.38 -12.06 7.63
C ARG A 270 31.76 -12.46 7.11
N ILE A 271 32.22 -13.65 7.49
CA ILE A 271 33.53 -14.18 7.06
C ILE A 271 33.60 -14.31 5.54
N LYS A 272 32.57 -14.86 4.89
CA LYS A 272 32.50 -14.92 3.42
C LYS A 272 32.59 -13.56 2.77
N ILE A 273 31.95 -12.55 3.33
CA ILE A 273 31.99 -11.17 2.79
C ILE A 273 33.39 -10.56 2.90
N MET A 274 34.11 -10.79 4.00
CA MET A 274 35.48 -10.30 4.19
C MET A 274 36.49 -10.94 3.23
N LEU A 275 36.28 -12.19 2.85
CA LEU A 275 37.17 -12.93 1.93
C LEU A 275 36.85 -12.67 0.45
N LEU A 276 35.75 -12.03 0.10
CA LEU A 276 35.36 -11.77 -1.28
C LEU A 276 36.20 -10.66 -1.93
N LYS A 277 36.85 -10.96 -3.06
CA LYS A 277 37.56 -9.96 -3.88
C LYS A 277 36.59 -9.22 -4.81
N PRO A 278 36.77 -7.90 -5.04
CA PRO A 278 35.91 -7.11 -5.92
C PRO A 278 36.02 -7.59 -7.38
N ARG A 279 34.88 -7.70 -8.08
CA ARG A 279 34.79 -8.09 -9.50
C ARG A 279 35.17 -6.93 -10.41
N LYS A 280 35.79 -7.22 -11.57
CA LYS A 280 36.24 -6.22 -12.58
C LYS A 280 35.11 -5.31 -13.09
N TRP A 281 33.86 -5.79 -13.18
CA TRP A 281 32.69 -5.05 -13.66
C TRP A 281 31.80 -4.51 -12.51
N ALA A 282 32.30 -4.50 -11.28
CA ALA A 282 31.51 -4.13 -10.10
C ALA A 282 30.94 -2.69 -10.16
N ARG A 283 31.65 -1.76 -10.79
CA ARG A 283 31.21 -0.35 -10.87
C ARG A 283 30.03 -0.16 -11.82
N LEU A 284 30.02 -0.81 -12.98
CA LEU A 284 28.95 -0.67 -13.96
C LEU A 284 27.66 -1.37 -13.47
N SER A 285 27.79 -2.59 -12.92
CA SER A 285 26.64 -3.28 -12.32
C SER A 285 26.07 -2.54 -11.10
N ALA A 286 26.91 -1.89 -10.29
CA ALA A 286 26.44 -1.08 -9.18
C ALA A 286 25.63 0.14 -9.63
N LEU A 287 26.03 0.81 -10.72
CA LEU A 287 25.27 1.93 -11.28
C LEU A 287 23.90 1.49 -11.80
N ALA A 288 23.83 0.38 -12.55
CA ALA A 288 22.56 -0.18 -13.02
C ALA A 288 21.61 -0.53 -11.86
N MET A 289 22.15 -1.11 -10.78
CA MET A 289 21.36 -1.45 -9.59
C MET A 289 20.92 -0.22 -8.80
N ILE A 290 21.73 0.82 -8.71
CA ILE A 290 21.30 2.09 -8.11
C ILE A 290 20.13 2.67 -8.90
N GLY A 291 20.19 2.67 -10.23
CA GLY A 291 19.07 3.08 -11.08
C GLY A 291 17.82 2.25 -10.83
N ALA A 292 17.94 0.92 -10.76
CA ALA A 292 16.82 0.02 -10.45
C ALA A 292 16.24 0.25 -9.04
N SER A 293 17.09 0.49 -8.04
CA SER A 293 16.66 0.82 -6.67
C SER A 293 15.87 2.13 -6.62
N VAL A 294 16.37 3.18 -7.27
CA VAL A 294 15.69 4.48 -7.37
C VAL A 294 14.36 4.33 -8.11
N GLY A 295 14.32 3.58 -9.20
CA GLY A 295 13.08 3.28 -9.94
C GLY A 295 12.05 2.54 -9.07
N MET A 296 12.47 1.55 -8.29
CA MET A 296 11.59 0.82 -7.36
C MET A 296 11.10 1.71 -6.22
N ALA A 297 11.94 2.57 -5.66
CA ALA A 297 11.54 3.52 -4.62
C ALA A 297 10.56 4.58 -5.18
N ALA A 298 10.79 5.08 -6.39
CA ALA A 298 9.88 5.98 -7.09
C ALA A 298 8.54 5.30 -7.38
N PHE A 299 8.54 4.02 -7.77
CA PHE A 299 7.33 3.23 -7.94
C PHE A 299 6.55 3.06 -6.62
N ALA A 300 7.27 2.77 -5.51
CA ALA A 300 6.64 2.71 -4.20
C ALA A 300 5.97 4.04 -3.79
N ALA A 301 6.55 5.17 -4.19
CA ALA A 301 5.98 6.50 -3.96
C ALA A 301 4.75 6.79 -4.85
N GLN A 302 4.55 6.07 -5.94
CA GLN A 302 3.39 6.21 -6.84
C GLN A 302 2.20 5.34 -6.42
N VAL A 303 2.40 4.38 -5.50
CA VAL A 303 1.30 3.62 -4.93
C VAL A 303 0.41 4.59 -4.16
N THR A 304 -0.80 4.84 -4.67
CA THR A 304 -1.76 5.73 -4.02
C THR A 304 -2.33 5.07 -2.78
N PRO A 305 -2.45 5.82 -1.66
CA PRO A 305 -3.22 5.33 -0.53
C PRO A 305 -4.64 5.02 -1.01
N PRO A 306 -5.30 3.99 -0.45
CA PRO A 306 -6.73 3.83 -0.64
C PRO A 306 -7.35 5.17 -0.24
N ASP A 307 -8.14 5.77 -1.13
CA ASP A 307 -8.80 7.03 -0.87
C ASP A 307 -9.47 6.93 0.50
N ALA A 308 -8.87 7.56 1.50
CA ALA A 308 -9.65 8.11 2.59
C ALA A 308 -10.63 8.97 1.81
N ALA A 309 -11.93 8.57 1.76
CA ALA A 309 -12.95 9.30 1.04
C ALA A 309 -12.55 10.77 1.12
N ASP A 310 -12.08 11.32 0.00
CA ASP A 310 -11.65 12.71 -0.05
C ASP A 310 -12.84 13.50 0.44
N THR A 311 -12.83 13.75 1.71
CA THR A 311 -13.52 14.87 2.29
C THR A 311 -12.69 16.07 1.82
N SER A 312 -12.64 16.29 0.50
CA SER A 312 -12.58 17.65 0.01
C SER A 312 -13.66 18.31 0.81
N ALA A 313 -13.30 19.31 1.58
CA ALA A 313 -14.19 20.03 2.47
C ALA A 313 -15.28 20.72 1.61
N GLU A 314 -16.20 19.93 1.08
CA GLU A 314 -17.50 20.39 0.66
C GLU A 314 -18.17 20.75 1.97
N HIS A 315 -18.29 22.04 2.21
CA HIS A 315 -18.93 22.56 3.39
C HIS A 315 -20.39 22.08 3.38
N GLU A 316 -20.71 21.22 4.34
CA GLU A 316 -22.08 20.77 4.55
C GLU A 316 -22.92 21.98 4.92
N VAL A 317 -23.91 22.29 4.06
CA VAL A 317 -24.82 23.41 4.23
C VAL A 317 -26.11 22.91 4.88
N ASN A 318 -26.68 23.69 5.76
CA ASN A 318 -27.95 23.34 6.39
C ASN A 318 -29.11 23.68 5.45
N VAL A 319 -29.75 22.65 4.89
CA VAL A 319 -30.90 22.79 3.97
C VAL A 319 -32.19 22.51 4.72
N SER A 320 -33.23 23.28 4.48
CA SER A 320 -34.51 23.10 5.19
C SER A 320 -35.15 21.75 4.85
N PRO A 321 -35.81 21.07 5.81
CA PRO A 321 -36.47 19.79 5.56
C PRO A 321 -37.54 19.86 4.45
N ALA A 322 -38.16 20.99 4.24
CA ALA A 322 -39.14 21.21 3.19
C ALA A 322 -38.50 21.11 1.79
N VAL A 323 -37.28 21.66 1.61
CA VAL A 323 -36.52 21.56 0.37
C VAL A 323 -36.05 20.12 0.15
N LEU A 324 -35.52 19.44 1.20
CA LEU A 324 -35.08 18.06 1.15
C LEU A 324 -36.20 17.10 0.74
N ALA A 325 -37.43 17.34 1.23
CA ALA A 325 -38.62 16.56 0.86
C ALA A 325 -38.93 16.64 -0.64
N GLY A 326 -38.59 17.74 -1.32
CA GLY A 326 -38.77 17.92 -2.76
C GLY A 326 -37.92 16.95 -3.61
N TYR A 327 -36.79 16.49 -3.07
CA TYR A 327 -35.85 15.56 -3.76
C TYR A 327 -36.19 14.10 -3.56
N VAL A 328 -37.07 13.76 -2.64
CA VAL A 328 -37.51 12.38 -2.40
C VAL A 328 -38.23 11.85 -3.63
N GLY A 329 -37.85 10.67 -4.10
CA GLY A 329 -38.45 10.07 -5.27
C GLY A 329 -37.57 9.03 -5.95
N PHE A 330 -37.93 8.73 -7.18
CA PHE A 330 -37.30 7.70 -8.01
C PHE A 330 -36.77 8.36 -9.29
N TYR A 331 -35.55 8.02 -9.66
CA TYR A 331 -34.87 8.58 -10.82
C TYR A 331 -34.35 7.46 -11.69
N ARG A 332 -34.67 7.49 -12.99
CA ARG A 332 -34.29 6.45 -13.94
C ARG A 332 -32.78 6.53 -14.28
N PHE A 333 -31.98 5.66 -13.70
CA PHE A 333 -30.53 5.65 -13.84
C PHE A 333 -30.03 4.84 -15.03
N GLY A 334 -30.89 3.99 -15.59
CA GLY A 334 -30.64 3.13 -16.73
C GLY A 334 -31.82 2.26 -17.06
N PRO A 335 -31.68 1.35 -18.03
CA PRO A 335 -32.80 0.43 -18.43
C PRO A 335 -33.29 -0.40 -17.24
N ASN A 336 -32.37 -0.96 -16.47
CA ASN A 336 -32.62 -1.88 -15.36
C ASN A 336 -32.23 -1.27 -14.00
N ALA A 337 -32.05 0.05 -13.90
CA ALA A 337 -31.55 0.69 -12.72
C ALA A 337 -32.35 1.95 -12.36
N VAL A 338 -32.71 2.05 -11.09
CA VAL A 338 -33.41 3.19 -10.48
C VAL A 338 -32.60 3.69 -9.31
N MET A 339 -32.37 5.00 -9.24
CA MET A 339 -31.87 5.64 -8.03
C MET A 339 -33.06 6.06 -7.17
N THR A 340 -33.17 5.50 -5.99
CA THR A 340 -34.19 5.83 -4.99
C THR A 340 -33.61 6.80 -3.98
N VAL A 341 -34.25 7.96 -3.80
CA VAL A 341 -33.90 8.96 -2.78
C VAL A 341 -34.97 9.00 -1.72
N LYS A 342 -34.59 8.86 -0.44
CA LYS A 342 -35.50 8.93 0.70
C LYS A 342 -34.97 9.91 1.75
N LEU A 343 -35.89 10.43 2.55
CA LEU A 343 -35.59 11.31 3.68
C LEU A 343 -35.85 10.56 4.99
N ASP A 344 -34.83 10.44 5.84
CA ASP A 344 -34.92 9.90 7.19
C ASP A 344 -34.63 11.07 8.19
N GLY A 345 -35.69 11.61 8.79
CA GLY A 345 -35.58 12.81 9.60
C GLY A 345 -35.11 14.02 8.78
N SER A 346 -33.91 14.51 9.00
CA SER A 346 -33.28 15.59 8.24
C SER A 346 -32.20 15.10 7.25
N GLN A 347 -32.00 13.79 7.12
CA GLN A 347 -30.93 13.21 6.30
C GLN A 347 -31.47 12.56 5.04
N LEU A 348 -31.02 13.02 3.86
CA LEU A 348 -31.27 12.33 2.61
C LEU A 348 -30.34 11.11 2.47
N SER A 349 -30.90 10.05 1.94
CA SER A 349 -30.17 8.82 1.57
C SER A 349 -30.54 8.40 0.16
N SER A 350 -29.56 7.93 -0.62
CA SER A 350 -29.75 7.44 -1.97
C SER A 350 -29.41 5.95 -2.09
N ARG A 351 -30.09 5.24 -2.96
CA ARG A 351 -29.89 3.82 -3.25
C ARG A 351 -30.03 3.55 -4.75
N LEU A 352 -29.01 3.01 -5.37
CA LEU A 352 -29.15 2.41 -6.70
C LEU A 352 -29.73 1.00 -6.56
N THR A 353 -30.57 0.57 -7.50
CA THR A 353 -31.18 -0.76 -7.51
C THR A 353 -30.16 -1.86 -7.22
N GLY A 354 -30.46 -2.76 -6.29
CA GLY A 354 -29.59 -3.85 -5.84
C GLY A 354 -28.51 -3.44 -4.84
N GLN A 355 -28.41 -2.17 -4.47
CA GLN A 355 -27.45 -1.66 -3.49
C GLN A 355 -28.15 -1.27 -2.17
N ARG A 356 -27.36 -0.95 -1.15
CA ARG A 356 -27.85 -0.40 0.11
C ARG A 356 -28.01 1.11 0.04
N PHE A 357 -28.83 1.68 0.92
CA PHE A 357 -28.92 3.12 1.07
C PHE A 357 -27.62 3.70 1.65
N ILE A 358 -27.17 4.79 1.04
CA ILE A 358 -26.03 5.58 1.52
C ILE A 358 -26.50 7.02 1.81
N PRO A 359 -26.07 7.66 2.90
CA PRO A 359 -26.40 9.04 3.18
C PRO A 359 -25.70 9.97 2.19
N ILE A 360 -26.43 10.99 1.73
CA ILE A 360 -25.94 12.08 0.89
C ILE A 360 -26.07 13.40 1.61
N TYR A 361 -25.04 14.25 1.53
CA TYR A 361 -24.90 15.46 2.31
C TYR A 361 -24.98 16.69 1.39
N PRO A 362 -25.72 17.76 1.76
CA PRO A 362 -25.86 18.95 0.93
C PRO A 362 -24.57 19.80 0.92
N SER A 363 -24.08 20.13 -0.25
CA SER A 363 -23.06 21.19 -0.48
C SER A 363 -23.69 22.52 -0.89
N SER A 364 -24.92 22.48 -1.42
CA SER A 364 -25.78 23.62 -1.70
C SER A 364 -27.24 23.21 -1.55
N ASN A 365 -28.18 24.10 -1.92
CA ASN A 365 -29.61 23.75 -1.92
C ASN A 365 -29.95 22.60 -2.86
N THR A 366 -29.23 22.45 -3.99
CA THR A 366 -29.52 21.47 -5.03
C THR A 366 -28.41 20.43 -5.21
N GLU A 367 -27.22 20.71 -4.69
CA GLU A 367 -26.04 19.84 -4.85
C GLU A 367 -25.78 19.05 -3.58
N PHE A 368 -25.50 17.76 -3.77
CA PHE A 368 -25.26 16.79 -2.70
C PHE A 368 -24.05 15.94 -3.03
N PHE A 369 -23.37 15.43 -2.02
CA PHE A 369 -22.25 14.54 -2.14
C PHE A 369 -22.37 13.33 -1.21
N ALA A 370 -21.72 12.22 -1.58
CA ALA A 370 -21.64 11.05 -0.73
C ALA A 370 -20.25 10.99 -0.05
N LYS A 371 -20.22 10.79 1.29
CA LYS A 371 -18.96 10.68 2.05
C LYS A 371 -18.29 9.30 1.91
N VAL A 372 -19.02 8.28 1.48
CA VAL A 372 -18.53 6.88 1.36
C VAL A 372 -18.02 6.54 -0.03
N VAL A 373 -18.39 7.32 -1.02
CA VAL A 373 -17.95 7.19 -2.42
C VAL A 373 -17.79 8.57 -3.02
N LYS A 374 -16.87 8.74 -3.96
CA LYS A 374 -16.66 10.02 -4.66
C LYS A 374 -17.77 10.20 -5.69
N ALA A 375 -18.93 10.65 -5.25
CA ALA A 375 -20.11 10.89 -6.09
C ALA A 375 -20.76 12.20 -5.71
N GLN A 376 -21.21 12.96 -6.73
CA GLN A 376 -21.96 14.20 -6.60
C GLN A 376 -23.31 14.01 -7.28
N LEU A 377 -24.35 14.56 -6.66
CA LEU A 377 -25.73 14.57 -7.15
C LEU A 377 -26.20 16.01 -7.21
N ASN A 378 -26.73 16.45 -8.35
CA ASN A 378 -27.35 17.75 -8.51
C ASN A 378 -28.81 17.59 -8.93
N PHE A 379 -29.76 18.09 -8.13
CA PHE A 379 -31.18 18.03 -8.43
C PHE A 379 -31.60 19.24 -9.25
N VAL A 380 -32.14 18.99 -10.43
CA VAL A 380 -32.66 20.00 -11.35
C VAL A 380 -34.13 20.24 -11.03
N VAL A 381 -34.48 21.51 -10.75
CA VAL A 381 -35.83 21.93 -10.35
C VAL A 381 -36.41 22.81 -11.45
N ASP A 382 -37.68 22.57 -11.79
CA ASP A 382 -38.39 23.41 -12.76
C ASP A 382 -38.83 24.77 -12.16
N ALA A 383 -39.45 25.61 -12.99
CA ALA A 383 -39.94 26.94 -12.58
C ALA A 383 -41.06 26.87 -11.50
N GLN A 384 -41.68 25.72 -11.30
CA GLN A 384 -42.72 25.46 -10.30
C GLN A 384 -42.14 24.87 -9.01
N GLY A 385 -40.81 24.71 -8.92
CA GLY A 385 -40.11 24.15 -7.76
C GLY A 385 -40.18 22.63 -7.65
N GLN A 386 -40.56 21.95 -8.72
CA GLN A 386 -40.61 20.46 -8.77
C GLN A 386 -39.31 19.90 -9.31
N THR A 387 -38.78 18.90 -8.66
CA THR A 387 -37.59 18.20 -9.14
C THR A 387 -37.95 17.35 -10.36
N THR A 388 -37.28 17.57 -11.47
CA THR A 388 -37.52 16.88 -12.75
C THR A 388 -36.43 15.86 -13.07
N THR A 389 -35.19 16.14 -12.70
CA THR A 389 -34.01 15.36 -13.07
C THR A 389 -33.00 15.38 -11.94
N MET A 390 -32.20 14.33 -11.87
CA MET A 390 -31.01 14.27 -11.01
C MET A 390 -29.79 14.03 -11.91
N GLU A 391 -28.84 14.95 -11.87
CA GLU A 391 -27.55 14.82 -12.53
C GLU A 391 -26.58 14.13 -11.57
N PHE A 392 -25.99 13.03 -11.99
CA PHE A 392 -25.07 12.22 -11.18
C PHE A 392 -23.67 12.23 -11.79
N TYR A 393 -22.68 12.55 -10.97
CA TYR A 393 -21.28 12.61 -11.36
C TYR A 393 -20.45 11.65 -10.51
N GLN A 394 -19.73 10.74 -11.16
CA GLN A 394 -18.83 9.81 -10.47
C GLN A 394 -17.69 9.39 -11.41
N ASN A 395 -16.45 9.46 -10.95
CA ASN A 395 -15.23 9.03 -11.68
C ASN A 395 -15.13 9.62 -13.11
N GLY A 396 -15.53 10.90 -13.29
CA GLY A 396 -15.53 11.56 -14.60
C GLY A 396 -16.72 11.17 -15.50
N HIS A 397 -17.61 10.29 -15.06
CA HIS A 397 -18.84 9.96 -15.76
C HIS A 397 -19.99 10.85 -15.29
N HIS A 398 -20.85 11.25 -16.22
CA HIS A 398 -22.03 12.04 -15.97
C HIS A 398 -23.27 11.27 -16.47
N ILE A 399 -24.30 11.15 -15.62
CA ILE A 399 -25.56 10.49 -15.92
C ILE A 399 -26.71 11.44 -15.55
N SER A 400 -27.57 11.71 -16.51
CA SER A 400 -28.78 12.47 -16.31
C SER A 400 -29.95 11.51 -16.09
N ALA A 401 -30.53 11.52 -14.88
CA ALA A 401 -31.59 10.60 -14.45
C ALA A 401 -32.92 11.34 -14.31
N ALA A 402 -33.83 11.13 -15.24
CA ALA A 402 -35.18 11.71 -15.17
C ALA A 402 -36.00 11.13 -14.01
N ARG A 403 -36.77 11.99 -13.34
CA ARG A 403 -37.68 11.57 -12.27
C ARG A 403 -38.79 10.71 -12.85
N ILE A 404 -39.13 9.59 -12.20
CA ILE A 404 -40.20 8.67 -12.58
C ILE A 404 -41.14 8.45 -11.40
N ASP A 405 -42.35 7.94 -11.69
CA ASP A 405 -43.30 7.57 -10.67
C ASP A 405 -42.94 6.24 -9.99
N ALA A 406 -43.54 5.98 -8.83
CA ALA A 406 -43.29 4.79 -8.03
C ALA A 406 -43.67 3.48 -8.73
N ALA A 407 -44.72 3.51 -9.54
CA ALA A 407 -45.19 2.31 -10.26
C ALA A 407 -44.18 1.90 -11.34
N THR A 408 -43.69 2.86 -12.11
CA THR A 408 -42.60 2.68 -13.09
C THR A 408 -41.32 2.16 -12.44
N ALA A 409 -40.92 2.75 -11.31
CA ALA A 409 -39.72 2.33 -10.56
C ALA A 409 -39.84 0.88 -10.08
N GLN A 410 -40.97 0.54 -9.46
CA GLN A 410 -41.27 -0.83 -9.02
C GLN A 410 -41.32 -1.83 -10.18
N GLY A 411 -41.84 -1.41 -11.32
CA GLY A 411 -41.86 -2.22 -12.55
C GLY A 411 -40.45 -2.56 -13.00
N ILE A 412 -39.52 -1.59 -13.01
CA ILE A 412 -38.10 -1.81 -13.38
C ILE A 412 -37.43 -2.77 -12.39
N GLU A 413 -37.63 -2.55 -11.07
CA GLU A 413 -37.03 -3.41 -10.04
C GLU A 413 -37.56 -4.85 -10.12
N ASN A 414 -38.88 -5.04 -10.35
CA ASN A 414 -39.47 -6.35 -10.48
C ASN A 414 -39.00 -7.07 -11.76
N ALA A 415 -38.90 -6.36 -12.90
CA ALA A 415 -38.37 -6.90 -14.13
C ALA A 415 -36.91 -7.36 -13.98
N LEU A 416 -36.09 -6.55 -13.32
CA LEU A 416 -34.70 -6.92 -13.00
C LEU A 416 -34.65 -8.17 -12.12
N ALA A 417 -35.44 -8.22 -11.04
CA ALA A 417 -35.48 -9.38 -10.15
C ALA A 417 -35.91 -10.66 -10.87
N ALA A 418 -36.95 -10.59 -11.71
CA ALA A 418 -37.39 -11.71 -12.52
C ALA A 418 -36.29 -12.19 -13.49
N ARG A 419 -35.60 -11.26 -14.15
CA ARG A 419 -34.52 -11.56 -15.08
C ARG A 419 -33.31 -12.23 -14.37
N VAL A 420 -32.88 -11.69 -13.26
CA VAL A 420 -31.80 -12.27 -12.45
C VAL A 420 -32.17 -13.65 -11.92
N SER A 421 -33.45 -13.86 -11.55
CA SER A 421 -33.91 -15.17 -11.10
C SER A 421 -33.98 -16.20 -12.22
N ALA A 422 -34.38 -15.78 -13.44
CA ALA A 422 -34.52 -16.67 -14.60
C ALA A 422 -33.17 -17.13 -15.17
N GLN A 423 -32.10 -16.34 -15.02
CA GLN A 423 -30.75 -16.62 -15.57
C GLN A 423 -30.77 -16.96 -17.08
N GLN A 424 -31.68 -16.35 -17.84
CA GLN A 424 -31.81 -16.57 -19.28
C GLN A 424 -31.27 -15.36 -20.06
N PRO A 425 -30.61 -15.60 -21.22
CA PRO A 425 -30.12 -14.51 -22.07
C PRO A 425 -31.29 -13.75 -22.71
N TYR A 426 -31.03 -12.56 -23.24
CA TYR A 426 -31.99 -11.87 -24.12
C TYR A 426 -32.28 -12.70 -25.35
N PRO A 427 -33.46 -12.58 -25.97
CA PRO A 427 -33.83 -13.38 -27.17
C PRO A 427 -32.79 -13.29 -28.30
N ASP A 428 -32.25 -12.10 -28.54
CA ASP A 428 -31.25 -11.83 -29.60
C ASP A 428 -29.81 -11.70 -29.05
N SER A 429 -29.56 -12.28 -27.88
CA SER A 429 -28.31 -12.11 -27.13
C SER A 429 -27.05 -12.47 -27.93
N GLU A 430 -27.09 -13.54 -28.74
CA GLU A 430 -25.93 -13.94 -29.55
C GLU A 430 -25.62 -12.92 -30.67
N GLN A 431 -26.66 -12.34 -31.29
CA GLN A 431 -26.48 -11.29 -32.31
C GLN A 431 -25.89 -10.03 -31.68
N VAL A 432 -26.38 -9.67 -30.49
CA VAL A 432 -25.86 -8.54 -29.71
C VAL A 432 -24.41 -8.78 -29.33
N LEU A 433 -24.04 -10.00 -28.89
CA LEU A 433 -22.66 -10.37 -28.62
C LEU A 433 -21.75 -10.10 -29.82
N GLN A 434 -22.18 -10.50 -31.02
CA GLN A 434 -21.39 -10.25 -32.24
C GLN A 434 -21.18 -8.76 -32.50
N ILE A 435 -22.21 -7.93 -32.27
CA ILE A 435 -22.10 -6.47 -32.41
C ILE A 435 -21.09 -5.91 -31.40
N VAL A 436 -21.14 -6.33 -30.14
CA VAL A 436 -20.22 -5.91 -29.10
C VAL A 436 -18.77 -6.34 -29.39
N LEU A 437 -18.59 -7.54 -29.94
CA LEU A 437 -17.26 -8.06 -30.29
C LEU A 437 -16.61 -7.28 -31.43
N THR A 438 -17.40 -6.79 -32.42
CA THR A 438 -16.87 -6.00 -33.55
C THR A 438 -16.39 -4.61 -33.14
N GLN A 439 -16.86 -4.09 -32.02
CA GLN A 439 -16.56 -2.72 -31.55
C GLN A 439 -16.77 -1.63 -32.63
N ASN A 440 -17.78 -1.82 -33.47
CA ASN A 440 -18.14 -0.83 -34.49
C ASN A 440 -18.98 0.29 -33.86
N PRO A 441 -18.45 1.52 -33.68
CA PRO A 441 -19.19 2.61 -33.07
C PRO A 441 -20.34 3.15 -33.91
N GLU A 442 -20.42 2.75 -35.18
CA GLU A 442 -21.48 3.16 -36.13
C GLU A 442 -22.63 2.12 -36.23
N ALA A 443 -22.60 1.10 -35.38
CA ALA A 443 -23.69 0.10 -35.35
C ALA A 443 -25.01 0.75 -34.88
N PRO A 444 -26.11 0.64 -35.62
CA PRO A 444 -27.36 1.34 -35.32
C PRO A 444 -28.05 0.85 -34.05
N GLN A 445 -27.63 -0.29 -33.52
CA GLN A 445 -28.16 -0.87 -32.27
C GLN A 445 -27.54 -0.28 -31.00
N LEU A 446 -26.50 0.55 -31.13
CA LEU A 446 -25.83 1.17 -29.97
C LEU A 446 -26.57 2.42 -29.52
N SER A 447 -26.63 2.65 -28.21
CA SER A 447 -27.01 3.96 -27.71
C SER A 447 -25.96 5.02 -28.10
N PRO A 448 -26.34 6.30 -28.26
CA PRO A 448 -25.41 7.36 -28.62
C PRO A 448 -24.22 7.46 -27.63
N GLU A 449 -24.47 7.27 -26.33
CA GLU A 449 -23.49 7.31 -25.26
C GLU A 449 -22.50 6.15 -25.38
N LEU A 450 -23.00 4.93 -25.64
CA LEU A 450 -22.14 3.75 -25.81
C LEU A 450 -21.32 3.86 -27.10
N ALA A 451 -21.90 4.33 -28.20
CA ALA A 451 -21.18 4.59 -29.43
C ALA A 451 -20.01 5.60 -29.24
N LYS A 452 -20.27 6.67 -28.49
CA LYS A 452 -19.23 7.64 -28.13
C LYS A 452 -18.12 7.00 -27.27
N ALA A 453 -18.47 6.24 -26.25
CA ALA A 453 -17.53 5.55 -25.39
C ALA A 453 -16.64 4.56 -26.17
N ILE A 454 -17.23 3.80 -27.11
CA ILE A 454 -16.49 2.88 -27.98
C ILE A 454 -15.48 3.66 -28.85
N ARG A 455 -15.85 4.81 -29.45
CA ARG A 455 -14.92 5.63 -30.23
C ARG A 455 -13.73 6.11 -29.40
N GLU A 456 -13.98 6.58 -28.18
CA GLU A 456 -12.95 7.10 -27.27
C GLU A 456 -12.01 6.00 -26.77
N GLN A 457 -12.53 4.79 -26.52
CA GLN A 457 -11.75 3.68 -25.96
C GLN A 457 -11.12 2.76 -27.03
N LYS A 458 -11.52 2.86 -28.28
CA LYS A 458 -11.07 1.98 -29.37
C LYS A 458 -9.54 1.82 -29.46
N PRO A 459 -8.70 2.88 -29.40
CA PRO A 459 -7.24 2.72 -29.50
C PRO A 459 -6.64 1.88 -28.37
N MET A 460 -7.19 1.99 -27.17
CA MET A 460 -6.75 1.21 -26.02
C MET A 460 -7.23 -0.24 -26.13
N ALA A 461 -8.48 -0.44 -26.52
CA ALA A 461 -9.07 -1.75 -26.70
C ALA A 461 -8.36 -2.57 -27.78
N GLU A 462 -8.03 -1.99 -28.92
CA GLU A 462 -7.30 -2.66 -30.01
C GLU A 462 -5.91 -3.13 -29.57
N SER A 463 -5.19 -2.34 -28.79
CA SER A 463 -3.85 -2.71 -28.30
C SER A 463 -3.87 -3.93 -27.38
N PHE A 464 -4.97 -4.16 -26.69
CA PHE A 464 -5.16 -5.25 -25.75
C PHE A 464 -5.81 -6.47 -26.43
N LEU A 465 -6.95 -6.26 -27.10
CA LEU A 465 -7.73 -7.31 -27.73
C LEU A 465 -7.03 -7.93 -28.94
N GLY A 466 -6.23 -7.15 -29.65
CA GLY A 466 -5.40 -7.64 -30.77
C GLY A 466 -4.43 -8.75 -30.37
N LYS A 467 -4.07 -8.85 -29.09
CA LYS A 467 -3.19 -9.90 -28.56
C LYS A 467 -3.91 -11.22 -28.33
N LEU A 468 -5.23 -11.20 -28.17
CA LEU A 468 -6.03 -12.39 -27.92
C LEU A 468 -6.23 -13.25 -29.18
N GLY A 469 -6.10 -12.66 -30.36
CA GLY A 469 -6.36 -13.34 -31.62
C GLY A 469 -7.86 -13.52 -31.93
N PRO A 470 -8.22 -14.27 -32.99
CA PRO A 470 -9.60 -14.48 -33.37
C PRO A 470 -10.41 -15.27 -32.31
N VAL A 471 -11.72 -15.03 -32.31
CA VAL A 471 -12.67 -15.74 -31.43
C VAL A 471 -12.81 -17.19 -31.92
N THR A 472 -12.68 -18.15 -31.02
CA THR A 472 -12.82 -19.59 -31.30
C THR A 472 -14.14 -20.15 -30.80
N SER A 473 -14.67 -19.67 -29.69
CA SER A 473 -15.98 -20.06 -29.15
C SER A 473 -16.47 -19.03 -28.13
N HIS A 474 -17.76 -19.06 -27.84
CA HIS A 474 -18.39 -18.30 -26.79
C HIS A 474 -19.42 -19.15 -26.04
N GLU A 475 -19.64 -18.81 -24.76
CA GLU A 475 -20.54 -19.53 -23.87
C GLU A 475 -21.28 -18.53 -22.98
N PHE A 476 -22.62 -18.63 -22.92
CA PHE A 476 -23.40 -17.82 -21.98
C PHE A 476 -23.18 -18.36 -20.57
N ILE A 477 -22.72 -17.48 -19.64
CA ILE A 477 -22.38 -17.87 -18.27
C ILE A 477 -23.36 -17.31 -17.23
N GLY A 478 -24.44 -16.63 -17.66
CA GLY A 478 -25.52 -16.18 -16.80
C GLY A 478 -25.85 -14.69 -16.91
N VAL A 479 -26.74 -14.23 -16.03
CA VAL A 479 -27.16 -12.84 -15.90
C VAL A 479 -26.57 -12.26 -14.63
N THR A 480 -25.92 -11.10 -14.73
CA THR A 480 -25.35 -10.42 -13.56
C THR A 480 -26.45 -9.90 -12.62
N PRO A 481 -26.15 -9.59 -11.34
CA PRO A 481 -27.11 -8.95 -10.44
C PRO A 481 -27.69 -7.62 -10.96
N GLN A 482 -27.00 -6.97 -11.89
CA GLN A 482 -27.44 -5.74 -12.56
C GLN A 482 -28.27 -6.02 -13.85
N GLY A 483 -28.55 -7.28 -14.16
CA GLY A 483 -29.35 -7.70 -15.28
C GLY A 483 -28.63 -7.72 -16.64
N TRP A 484 -27.30 -7.78 -16.64
CA TRP A 484 -26.50 -7.86 -17.86
C TRP A 484 -26.31 -9.31 -18.28
N ASP A 485 -26.44 -9.60 -19.55
CA ASP A 485 -25.99 -10.87 -20.10
C ASP A 485 -24.48 -10.96 -20.02
N LYS A 486 -23.98 -12.13 -19.65
CA LYS A 486 -22.56 -12.38 -19.47
C LYS A 486 -22.13 -13.60 -20.26
N TYR A 487 -21.10 -13.43 -21.08
CA TYR A 487 -20.49 -14.46 -21.91
C TYR A 487 -19.02 -14.65 -21.57
N LEU A 488 -18.57 -15.89 -21.60
CA LEU A 488 -17.16 -16.24 -21.66
C LEU A 488 -16.79 -16.44 -23.13
N VAL A 489 -15.94 -15.61 -23.68
CA VAL A 489 -15.45 -15.65 -25.05
C VAL A 489 -14.04 -16.21 -25.06
N ARG A 490 -13.81 -17.26 -25.83
CA ARG A 490 -12.51 -17.90 -26.00
C ARG A 490 -11.88 -17.42 -27.29
N HIS A 491 -10.62 -17.04 -27.23
CA HIS A 491 -9.77 -16.66 -28.35
C HIS A 491 -8.65 -17.68 -28.52
N GLU A 492 -7.88 -17.59 -29.59
CA GLU A 492 -6.71 -18.45 -29.80
C GLU A 492 -5.67 -18.29 -28.68
N ASN A 493 -5.45 -17.07 -28.17
CA ASN A 493 -4.39 -16.75 -27.20
C ASN A 493 -4.91 -16.31 -25.84
N GLY A 494 -6.19 -16.57 -25.50
CA GLY A 494 -6.73 -16.20 -24.20
C GLY A 494 -8.26 -16.26 -24.12
N THR A 495 -8.78 -15.79 -23.00
CA THR A 495 -10.23 -15.71 -22.76
C THR A 495 -10.60 -14.32 -22.28
N GLU A 496 -11.81 -13.88 -22.56
CA GLU A 496 -12.38 -12.66 -22.02
C GLU A 496 -13.82 -12.86 -21.56
N GLU A 497 -14.24 -12.07 -20.60
CA GLU A 497 -15.64 -11.92 -20.22
C GLU A 497 -16.25 -10.73 -20.95
N VAL A 498 -17.36 -10.96 -21.63
CA VAL A 498 -18.13 -9.94 -22.35
C VAL A 498 -19.51 -9.83 -21.73
N GLY A 499 -19.92 -8.62 -21.39
CA GLY A 499 -21.27 -8.39 -20.89
C GLY A 499 -21.92 -7.19 -21.54
N PHE A 500 -23.26 -7.23 -21.63
CA PHE A 500 -24.07 -6.14 -22.19
C PHE A 500 -25.48 -6.10 -21.61
N VAL A 501 -26.11 -4.95 -21.72
CA VAL A 501 -27.47 -4.69 -21.28
C VAL A 501 -28.25 -3.98 -22.40
N LEU A 502 -29.48 -4.40 -22.59
CA LEU A 502 -30.41 -3.82 -23.57
C LEU A 502 -31.45 -2.94 -22.87
N ASP A 503 -31.88 -1.89 -23.53
CA ASP A 503 -33.09 -1.17 -23.16
C ASP A 503 -34.36 -1.89 -23.60
N ALA A 504 -35.54 -1.31 -23.30
CA ALA A 504 -36.82 -1.87 -23.66
C ALA A 504 -37.06 -1.97 -25.20
N ASN A 505 -36.30 -1.23 -26.00
CA ASN A 505 -36.39 -1.20 -27.46
C ASN A 505 -35.36 -2.14 -28.13
N GLY A 506 -34.56 -2.87 -27.34
CA GLY A 506 -33.48 -3.72 -27.85
C GLY A 506 -32.19 -2.97 -28.20
N THR A 507 -32.07 -1.68 -27.79
CA THR A 507 -30.85 -0.90 -27.98
C THR A 507 -29.81 -1.34 -26.97
N ILE A 508 -28.54 -1.50 -27.39
CA ILE A 508 -27.43 -1.81 -26.51
C ILE A 508 -27.06 -0.55 -25.72
N TYR A 509 -27.48 -0.52 -24.46
CA TYR A 509 -27.29 0.63 -23.56
C TYR A 509 -25.92 0.64 -22.92
N GLY A 510 -25.37 -0.53 -22.62
CA GLY A 510 -24.05 -0.67 -22.04
C GLY A 510 -23.40 -1.98 -22.41
N ALA A 511 -22.08 -1.99 -22.50
CA ALA A 511 -21.29 -3.18 -22.74
C ALA A 511 -19.94 -3.08 -21.99
N PHE A 512 -19.37 -4.23 -21.61
CA PHE A 512 -18.00 -4.32 -21.11
C PHE A 512 -17.29 -5.54 -21.71
N ARG A 513 -15.97 -5.45 -21.78
CA ARG A 513 -15.05 -6.55 -22.15
C ARG A 513 -13.92 -6.58 -21.12
N ARG A 514 -13.66 -7.75 -20.55
CA ARG A 514 -12.63 -7.97 -19.53
C ARG A 514 -11.84 -9.23 -19.82
N PRO A 515 -10.51 -9.20 -19.71
CA PRO A 515 -9.65 -10.38 -19.83
C PRO A 515 -9.84 -11.35 -18.68
#